data_8beb96eebd6eea6a44713cc9dcea25a5
#
_entry.id   8beb96eebd6eea6a44713cc9dcea25a5
#
_cell.length_a   1.000
_cell.length_b   1.000
_cell.length_c   1.000
_cell.angle_alpha   90.00
_cell.angle_beta   90.00
_cell.angle_gamma   90.00
#
_symmetry.space_group_name_H-M   'P 1'
#
loop_
_entity.id
_entity.type
_entity.pdbx_description
1 polymer ?
#
loop_
_entity_poly.entity_id
_entity_poly.type
_entity_poly.pdbx_seq_one_letter_code
_entity_poly.pdbx_strand_id
1 'polypeptide(L)'
;MDKNMANRMCCDLDIRDYYTKAHILKVDFCNTTTYNFTSDSIYVRRNGARYFRIDAPVEGNIDITFQVHPFQIYSLLTGGKILSDGVVTRYENITAVTDGALRLKHSPISGSVFVYPYNDFTGEEIKGSVDGKDFISSEIKENKTYVVGYLQNKSSGVKRISFSYSNISAMYFIQMITMNKTEDGEESAMRLTAYKCSPKRELEISFSSDDSPAEITMSFDCFQDNDKNIMDILELDDDDIPEEDDIWINFETGTLETYSPAYYIQNGYLLKNDIEEDDY
;
A
#
# COMPACT_ATOMS: atom_id res chain seq x y z
N MET A 1 -24.76 -18.56 -28.49
CA MET A 1 -23.78 -19.60 -28.09
C MET A 1 -22.73 -18.83 -27.32
N ASP A 2 -22.47 -19.22 -26.06
CA ASP A 2 -21.47 -18.51 -25.29
C ASP A 2 -20.13 -18.61 -25.98
N LYS A 3 -19.46 -17.47 -26.18
CA LYS A 3 -18.16 -17.42 -26.84
C LYS A 3 -17.09 -17.87 -25.85
N ASN A 4 -16.09 -18.60 -26.30
CA ASN A 4 -14.93 -18.89 -25.48
C ASN A 4 -14.15 -17.59 -25.20
N MET A 5 -13.78 -17.36 -23.95
CA MET A 5 -13.07 -16.16 -23.50
C MET A 5 -11.77 -16.54 -22.84
N ALA A 6 -10.76 -15.69 -22.99
CA ALA A 6 -9.47 -15.79 -22.32
C ALA A 6 -9.12 -14.45 -21.66
N ASN A 7 -8.59 -14.52 -20.43
CA ASN A 7 -8.13 -13.36 -19.68
C ASN A 7 -6.60 -13.27 -19.74
N ARG A 8 -6.08 -12.08 -19.97
CA ARG A 8 -4.64 -11.77 -19.93
C ARG A 8 -4.34 -10.53 -19.08
N MET A 9 -5.36 -9.91 -18.49
CA MET A 9 -5.20 -8.68 -17.70
C MET A 9 -5.44 -8.97 -16.22
N CYS A 10 -4.73 -8.26 -15.37
CA CYS A 10 -5.01 -8.24 -13.95
C CYS A 10 -6.28 -7.42 -13.68
N CYS A 11 -6.93 -7.64 -12.54
CA CYS A 11 -8.11 -6.87 -12.17
C CYS A 11 -7.74 -5.50 -11.63
N ASP A 12 -8.50 -4.50 -12.03
CA ASP A 12 -8.61 -3.24 -11.30
C ASP A 12 -9.54 -3.43 -10.11
N LEU A 13 -9.18 -2.84 -8.97
CA LEU A 13 -9.93 -3.00 -7.75
C LEU A 13 -10.52 -1.67 -7.29
N ASP A 14 -11.79 -1.73 -6.86
CA ASP A 14 -12.45 -0.69 -6.08
C ASP A 14 -12.79 -1.25 -4.69
N ILE A 15 -12.13 -0.71 -3.67
CA ILE A 15 -12.29 -1.12 -2.28
C ILE A 15 -13.11 -0.06 -1.55
N ARG A 16 -14.23 -0.49 -0.98
CA ARG A 16 -15.18 0.37 -0.27
C ARG A 16 -15.46 -0.14 1.13
N ASP A 17 -15.89 0.76 2.00
CA ASP A 17 -16.42 0.37 3.30
C ASP A 17 -17.68 -0.50 3.13
N TYR A 18 -17.74 -1.62 3.85
CA TYR A 18 -18.85 -2.57 3.71
C TYR A 18 -20.21 -1.95 4.06
N TYR A 19 -20.29 -1.13 5.09
CA TYR A 19 -21.54 -0.60 5.61
C TYR A 19 -22.04 0.64 4.86
N THR A 20 -21.14 1.57 4.61
CA THR A 20 -21.48 2.87 4.00
C THR A 20 -21.31 2.90 2.50
N LYS A 21 -20.60 1.91 1.93
CA LYS A 21 -20.17 1.88 0.53
C LYS A 21 -19.30 3.08 0.13
N ALA A 22 -18.80 3.84 1.12
CA ALA A 22 -17.88 4.94 0.86
C ALA A 22 -16.58 4.40 0.25
N HIS A 23 -16.10 5.07 -0.79
CA HIS A 23 -14.85 4.73 -1.45
C HIS A 23 -13.67 4.87 -0.48
N ILE A 24 -12.77 3.88 -0.49
CA ILE A 24 -11.57 3.87 0.33
C ILE A 24 -10.32 3.90 -0.56
N LEU A 25 -10.25 3.01 -1.54
CA LEU A 25 -9.07 2.88 -2.39
C LEU A 25 -9.43 2.26 -3.75
N LYS A 26 -8.97 2.88 -4.83
CA LYS A 26 -8.91 2.28 -6.17
C LYS A 26 -7.47 1.80 -6.39
N VAL A 27 -7.32 0.60 -6.92
CA VAL A 27 -6.02 -0.01 -7.24
C VAL A 27 -6.07 -0.46 -8.70
N ASP A 28 -5.27 0.15 -9.54
CA ASP A 28 -5.15 -0.10 -10.98
C ASP A 28 -3.78 -0.65 -11.40
N PHE A 29 -2.96 -1.02 -10.40
CA PHE A 29 -1.58 -1.47 -10.59
C PHE A 29 -1.31 -2.86 -10.00
N CYS A 30 -2.32 -3.74 -10.04
CA CYS A 30 -2.16 -5.11 -9.58
C CYS A 30 -1.30 -5.91 -10.56
N ASN A 31 -0.42 -6.76 -10.03
CA ASN A 31 0.34 -7.72 -10.83
C ASN A 31 -0.40 -9.05 -10.95
N THR A 32 -1.04 -9.47 -9.87
CA THR A 32 -1.79 -10.72 -9.82
C THR A 32 -2.98 -10.57 -8.88
N THR A 33 -4.13 -11.07 -9.33
CA THR A 33 -5.33 -11.20 -8.50
C THR A 33 -5.79 -12.63 -8.59
N THR A 34 -5.88 -13.30 -7.44
CA THR A 34 -6.34 -14.67 -7.34
C THR A 34 -7.58 -14.73 -6.47
N TYR A 35 -8.57 -15.43 -6.93
CA TYR A 35 -9.79 -15.66 -6.23
C TYR A 35 -10.02 -17.17 -6.03
N ASN A 36 -10.16 -17.58 -4.78
CA ASN A 36 -10.34 -18.99 -4.44
C ASN A 36 -11.66 -19.20 -3.73
N PHE A 37 -12.40 -20.22 -4.18
CA PHE A 37 -13.54 -20.79 -3.49
C PHE A 37 -13.24 -22.21 -3.09
N THR A 38 -13.43 -22.51 -1.83
CA THR A 38 -13.23 -23.84 -1.29
C THR A 38 -14.45 -24.27 -0.47
N SER A 39 -14.77 -25.53 -0.53
CA SER A 39 -15.77 -26.15 0.35
C SER A 39 -15.26 -27.52 0.74
N ASP A 40 -15.16 -27.74 2.02
CA ASP A 40 -14.86 -29.08 2.53
C ASP A 40 -16.06 -30.00 2.37
N SER A 41 -15.80 -31.28 2.18
CA SER A 41 -16.82 -32.28 2.02
C SER A 41 -16.58 -33.48 2.94
N ILE A 42 -17.58 -33.85 3.69
CA ILE A 42 -17.55 -35.05 4.52
C ILE A 42 -18.29 -36.17 3.78
N TYR A 43 -17.64 -37.31 3.65
CA TYR A 43 -18.27 -38.49 3.01
C TYR A 43 -18.75 -39.44 4.07
N VAL A 44 -20.05 -39.69 4.07
CA VAL A 44 -20.63 -40.78 4.82
C VAL A 44 -20.32 -42.11 4.10
N ARG A 45 -19.79 -43.06 4.85
CA ARG A 45 -19.40 -44.37 4.31
C ARG A 45 -20.36 -45.45 4.75
N ARG A 46 -20.66 -46.40 3.86
CA ARG A 46 -21.41 -47.62 4.13
C ARG A 46 -20.60 -48.80 3.62
N ASN A 47 -20.33 -49.76 4.49
CA ASN A 47 -19.51 -50.94 4.17
C ASN A 47 -18.13 -50.58 3.55
N GLY A 48 -17.48 -49.48 4.04
CA GLY A 48 -16.21 -49.00 3.55
C GLY A 48 -16.26 -48.14 2.29
N ALA A 49 -17.34 -48.13 1.55
CA ALA A 49 -17.53 -47.31 0.35
C ALA A 49 -18.15 -45.94 0.68
N ARG A 50 -17.79 -44.89 -0.11
CA ARG A 50 -18.46 -43.60 -0.04
C ARG A 50 -19.91 -43.75 -0.47
N TYR A 51 -20.85 -43.33 0.38
CA TYR A 51 -22.28 -43.52 0.16
C TYR A 51 -22.96 -42.21 -0.25
N PHE A 52 -22.72 -41.13 0.50
CA PHE A 52 -23.14 -39.79 0.11
C PHE A 52 -22.19 -38.74 0.68
N ARG A 53 -22.26 -37.53 0.12
CA ARG A 53 -21.43 -36.38 0.49
C ARG A 53 -22.29 -35.36 1.24
N ILE A 54 -21.73 -34.80 2.30
CA ILE A 54 -22.25 -33.64 2.99
C ILE A 54 -21.23 -32.50 2.74
N ASP A 55 -21.69 -31.46 2.09
CA ASP A 55 -20.84 -30.30 1.79
C ASP A 55 -20.88 -29.32 2.95
N ALA A 56 -19.72 -28.81 3.34
CA ALA A 56 -19.59 -27.66 4.24
C ALA A 56 -19.97 -26.36 3.49
N PRO A 57 -20.25 -25.27 4.22
CA PRO A 57 -20.38 -23.95 3.62
C PRO A 57 -19.16 -23.60 2.77
N VAL A 58 -19.38 -22.86 1.70
CA VAL A 58 -18.30 -22.36 0.84
C VAL A 58 -17.56 -21.25 1.58
N GLU A 59 -16.24 -21.29 1.51
CA GLU A 59 -15.34 -20.24 1.98
C GLU A 59 -14.66 -19.58 0.77
N GLY A 60 -14.51 -18.28 0.80
CA GLY A 60 -13.85 -17.53 -0.26
C GLY A 60 -12.68 -16.71 0.28
N ASN A 61 -11.63 -16.62 -0.51
CA ASN A 61 -10.54 -15.69 -0.24
C ASN A 61 -10.05 -15.00 -1.52
N ILE A 62 -9.54 -13.81 -1.37
CA ILE A 62 -8.94 -13.01 -2.44
C ILE A 62 -7.49 -12.73 -2.05
N ASP A 63 -6.57 -13.01 -2.96
CA ASP A 63 -5.16 -12.66 -2.83
C ASP A 63 -4.79 -11.70 -3.97
N ILE A 64 -4.20 -10.57 -3.62
CA ILE A 64 -3.82 -9.50 -4.54
C ILE A 64 -2.35 -9.19 -4.34
N THR A 65 -1.56 -9.26 -5.40
CA THR A 65 -0.13 -8.95 -5.37
C THR A 65 0.17 -7.73 -6.22
N PHE A 66 0.98 -6.82 -5.70
CA PHE A 66 1.39 -5.60 -6.39
C PHE A 66 2.81 -5.16 -5.96
N GLN A 67 3.49 -4.45 -6.85
CA GLN A 67 4.83 -3.90 -6.62
C GLN A 67 4.79 -2.41 -6.27
N VAL A 68 3.79 -1.68 -6.75
CA VAL A 68 3.56 -0.27 -6.43
C VAL A 68 2.44 -0.19 -5.40
N HIS A 69 2.64 0.53 -4.31
CA HIS A 69 1.66 0.58 -3.23
C HIS A 69 1.60 1.96 -2.55
N PRO A 70 0.42 2.56 -2.45
CA PRO A 70 0.24 3.77 -1.66
C PRO A 70 0.29 3.46 -0.17
N PHE A 71 0.72 4.43 0.64
CA PHE A 71 0.83 4.25 2.09
C PHE A 71 -0.50 3.88 2.77
N GLN A 72 -1.63 4.17 2.12
CA GLN A 72 -2.97 3.84 2.59
C GLN A 72 -3.24 2.33 2.69
N ILE A 73 -2.56 1.51 1.88
CA ILE A 73 -2.67 0.05 1.93
C ILE A 73 -2.32 -0.49 3.32
N TYR A 74 -1.31 0.06 3.96
CA TYR A 74 -0.94 -0.34 5.32
C TYR A 74 -2.05 -0.05 6.34
N SER A 75 -2.78 1.06 6.16
CA SER A 75 -3.95 1.37 7.01
C SER A 75 -5.08 0.35 6.82
N LEU A 76 -5.33 -0.04 5.57
CA LEU A 76 -6.35 -1.00 5.21
C LEU A 76 -6.04 -2.39 5.81
N LEU A 77 -4.81 -2.86 5.66
CA LEU A 77 -4.38 -4.17 6.17
C LEU A 77 -4.36 -4.25 7.70
N THR A 78 -3.99 -3.17 8.36
CA THR A 78 -3.77 -3.17 9.81
C THR A 78 -4.97 -2.66 10.60
N GLY A 79 -5.94 -2.04 9.95
CA GLY A 79 -7.01 -1.29 10.61
C GLY A 79 -6.51 -0.07 11.40
N GLY A 80 -5.23 0.31 11.22
CA GLY A 80 -4.61 1.45 11.88
C GLY A 80 -4.91 2.76 11.18
N LYS A 81 -5.07 3.83 11.95
CA LYS A 81 -5.23 5.18 11.38
C LYS A 81 -3.88 5.75 10.97
N ILE A 82 -3.87 6.49 9.87
CA ILE A 82 -2.71 7.28 9.46
C ILE A 82 -2.62 8.52 10.33
N LEU A 83 -1.52 8.63 11.06
CA LEU A 83 -1.20 9.76 11.92
C LEU A 83 -0.14 10.62 11.27
N SER A 84 -0.15 11.92 11.55
CA SER A 84 0.81 12.89 10.98
C SER A 84 1.98 13.20 11.92
N ASP A 85 1.99 12.61 13.10
CA ASP A 85 3.02 12.75 14.12
C ASP A 85 3.93 11.52 14.17
N GLY A 86 5.15 11.68 14.67
CA GLY A 86 6.06 10.54 14.83
C GLY A 86 7.43 10.93 15.34
N VAL A 87 8.21 9.90 15.66
CA VAL A 87 9.62 10.04 16.02
C VAL A 87 10.46 9.78 14.77
N VAL A 88 11.38 10.68 14.47
CA VAL A 88 12.30 10.54 13.35
C VAL A 88 13.75 10.57 13.83
N THR A 89 14.59 9.74 13.22
CA THR A 89 16.03 9.75 13.46
C THR A 89 16.66 10.86 12.64
N ARG A 90 17.56 11.61 13.26
CA ARG A 90 18.38 12.66 12.63
C ARG A 90 19.85 12.30 12.70
N TYR A 91 20.55 12.55 11.61
CA TYR A 91 22.01 12.51 11.53
C TYR A 91 22.49 13.82 10.97
N GLU A 92 23.42 14.46 11.67
CA GLU A 92 24.00 15.74 11.29
C GLU A 92 25.51 15.70 11.41
N ASN A 93 26.21 16.27 10.42
CA ASN A 93 27.61 16.57 10.54
C ASN A 93 27.72 18.02 11.00
N ILE A 94 28.24 18.24 12.21
CA ILE A 94 28.30 19.54 12.84
C ILE A 94 29.75 19.87 13.12
N THR A 95 30.21 21.02 12.60
CA THR A 95 31.51 21.60 12.96
C THR A 95 31.31 22.49 14.19
N ALA A 96 32.05 22.21 15.24
CA ALA A 96 31.99 23.01 16.46
C ALA A 96 32.47 24.45 16.20
N VAL A 97 31.69 25.42 16.59
CA VAL A 97 32.01 26.85 16.49
C VAL A 97 32.81 27.33 17.71
N THR A 98 32.59 26.64 18.84
CA THR A 98 33.26 26.92 20.12
C THR A 98 33.63 25.63 20.79
N ASP A 99 34.63 25.66 21.67
CA ASP A 99 34.94 24.54 22.53
C ASP A 99 33.74 24.19 23.44
N GLY A 100 33.52 22.92 23.66
CA GLY A 100 32.58 22.42 24.62
C GLY A 100 31.12 22.29 24.19
N ALA A 101 30.73 22.74 22.98
CA ALA A 101 29.35 22.72 22.56
C ALA A 101 29.13 22.41 21.06
N LEU A 102 28.05 21.65 20.75
CA LEU A 102 27.53 21.43 19.40
C LEU A 102 26.07 21.86 19.34
N ARG A 103 25.72 22.71 18.40
CA ARG A 103 24.37 23.20 18.18
C ARG A 103 23.62 22.31 17.20
N LEU A 104 22.58 21.59 17.68
CA LEU A 104 21.70 20.75 16.88
C LEU A 104 20.66 21.59 16.13
N LYS A 105 20.27 21.15 14.94
CA LYS A 105 19.19 21.83 14.17
C LYS A 105 17.84 21.73 14.85
N HIS A 106 17.56 20.59 15.47
CA HIS A 106 16.29 20.31 16.11
C HIS A 106 16.47 19.90 17.57
N SER A 107 15.42 20.08 18.38
CA SER A 107 15.43 19.62 19.77
C SER A 107 15.38 18.11 19.82
N PRO A 108 16.34 17.46 20.46
CA PRO A 108 16.36 15.99 20.57
C PRO A 108 15.41 15.49 21.67
N ILE A 109 15.04 14.23 21.57
CA ILE A 109 14.44 13.50 22.69
C ILE A 109 15.53 13.26 23.72
N SER A 110 15.23 13.51 24.99
CA SER A 110 16.18 13.30 26.09
C SER A 110 16.77 11.90 26.08
N GLY A 111 18.10 11.80 26.20
CA GLY A 111 18.80 10.53 26.24
C GLY A 111 19.00 9.84 24.89
N SER A 112 18.59 10.47 23.78
CA SER A 112 18.71 9.88 22.45
C SER A 112 19.91 10.36 21.64
N VAL A 113 20.68 11.32 22.17
CA VAL A 113 21.81 11.92 21.44
C VAL A 113 23.04 11.07 21.60
N PHE A 114 23.71 10.79 20.50
CA PHE A 114 25.05 10.24 20.48
C PHE A 114 25.96 11.06 19.55
N VAL A 115 27.23 11.14 19.90
CA VAL A 115 28.21 11.96 19.18
C VAL A 115 29.49 11.16 18.96
N TYR A 116 29.97 11.19 17.72
CA TYR A 116 31.26 10.60 17.32
C TYR A 116 32.12 11.62 16.56
N PRO A 117 33.44 11.47 16.58
CA PRO A 117 34.29 12.21 15.66
C PRO A 117 33.91 11.93 14.21
N TYR A 118 34.09 12.88 13.31
CA TYR A 118 33.78 12.72 11.89
C TYR A 118 34.58 11.54 11.30
N ASN A 119 33.87 10.66 10.57
CA ASN A 119 34.41 9.43 9.98
C ASN A 119 34.91 8.36 10.95
N ASP A 120 34.60 8.45 12.23
CA ASP A 120 35.00 7.47 13.24
C ASP A 120 33.80 6.95 14.06
N PHE A 121 32.94 6.18 13.42
CA PHE A 121 31.80 5.52 14.07
C PHE A 121 32.17 4.30 14.92
N THR A 122 33.43 3.83 14.81
CA THR A 122 33.94 2.68 15.59
C THR A 122 34.75 3.12 16.79
N GLY A 123 35.00 4.44 16.91
CA GLY A 123 35.70 5.06 18.03
C GLY A 123 34.83 5.15 19.29
N GLU A 124 35.37 5.77 20.33
CA GLU A 124 34.63 6.02 21.55
C GLU A 124 33.59 7.13 21.35
N GLU A 125 32.37 6.85 21.83
CA GLU A 125 31.29 7.84 21.87
C GLU A 125 31.65 8.98 22.83
N ILE A 126 31.55 10.20 22.35
CA ILE A 126 31.77 11.40 23.16
C ILE A 126 30.57 11.58 24.12
N LYS A 127 30.86 11.51 25.40
CA LYS A 127 29.84 11.69 26.45
C LYS A 127 29.62 13.14 26.76
N GLY A 128 28.34 13.51 26.98
CA GLY A 128 27.97 14.88 27.28
C GLY A 128 26.55 15.00 27.80
N SER A 129 26.09 16.21 27.96
CA SER A 129 24.73 16.53 28.37
C SER A 129 24.06 17.38 27.28
N VAL A 130 22.72 17.35 27.27
CA VAL A 130 21.92 18.13 26.31
C VAL A 130 21.16 19.19 27.06
N ASP A 131 21.30 20.44 26.62
CA ASP A 131 20.50 21.56 27.08
C ASP A 131 19.78 22.20 25.88
N GLY A 132 18.46 21.97 25.80
CA GLY A 132 17.66 22.42 24.67
C GLY A 132 18.11 21.81 23.33
N LYS A 133 18.87 22.58 22.54
CA LYS A 133 19.44 22.13 21.27
C LYS A 133 20.96 21.99 21.33
N ASP A 134 21.57 22.30 22.46
CA ASP A 134 23.03 22.28 22.58
C ASP A 134 23.46 20.96 23.26
N PHE A 135 24.35 20.23 22.58
CA PHE A 135 25.09 19.14 23.20
C PHE A 135 26.39 19.69 23.79
N ILE A 136 26.58 19.44 25.07
CA ILE A 136 27.69 20.02 25.87
C ILE A 136 28.62 18.91 26.32
N SER A 137 29.91 19.02 26.00
CA SER A 137 30.97 18.10 26.42
C SER A 137 32.33 18.76 26.35
N SER A 138 33.17 18.53 27.35
CA SER A 138 34.56 19.04 27.38
C SER A 138 35.48 18.46 26.28
N GLU A 139 35.03 17.38 25.65
CA GLU A 139 35.77 16.71 24.55
C GLU A 139 35.51 17.37 23.19
N ILE A 140 34.52 18.26 23.08
CA ILE A 140 34.23 19.00 21.86
C ILE A 140 35.28 20.10 21.71
N LYS A 141 35.94 20.13 20.53
CA LYS A 141 36.96 21.13 20.18
C LYS A 141 36.51 21.99 19.01
N GLU A 142 36.77 23.27 19.12
CA GLU A 142 36.49 24.24 18.06
C GLU A 142 37.12 23.81 16.73
N ASN A 143 36.43 24.11 15.61
CA ASN A 143 36.82 23.77 14.24
C ASN A 143 36.99 22.29 13.94
N LYS A 144 36.50 21.41 14.83
CA LYS A 144 36.38 19.96 14.56
C LYS A 144 34.94 19.60 14.17
N THR A 145 34.83 18.65 13.25
CA THR A 145 33.54 18.14 12.79
C THR A 145 33.19 16.86 13.52
N TYR A 146 31.96 16.74 13.91
CA TYR A 146 31.38 15.59 14.64
C TYR A 146 30.15 15.09 13.91
N VAL A 147 29.91 13.80 13.99
CA VAL A 147 28.64 13.17 13.57
C VAL A 147 27.76 13.04 14.79
N VAL A 148 26.58 13.62 14.69
CA VAL A 148 25.59 13.59 15.77
C VAL A 148 24.34 12.90 15.29
N GLY A 149 23.92 11.87 16.01
CA GLY A 149 22.63 11.22 15.80
C GLY A 149 21.70 11.43 16.99
N TYR A 150 20.42 11.65 16.71
CA TYR A 150 19.40 11.82 17.74
C TYR A 150 18.00 11.55 17.23
N LEU A 151 17.06 11.35 18.15
CA LEU A 151 15.64 11.23 17.86
C LEU A 151 14.94 12.57 18.04
N GLN A 152 14.05 12.90 17.12
CA GLN A 152 13.22 14.10 17.15
C GLN A 152 11.75 13.73 17.15
N ASN A 153 10.95 14.32 18.04
CA ASN A 153 9.49 14.28 17.93
C ASN A 153 9.03 15.28 16.86
N LYS A 154 8.25 14.80 15.90
CA LYS A 154 7.56 15.62 14.91
C LYS A 154 6.05 15.56 15.17
N SER A 155 5.40 16.71 15.24
CA SER A 155 3.94 16.85 15.36
C SER A 155 3.23 16.87 14.02
N SER A 156 3.97 17.00 12.90
CA SER A 156 3.42 17.05 11.56
C SER A 156 4.47 16.72 10.50
N GLY A 157 4.01 16.49 9.25
CA GLY A 157 4.88 16.26 8.11
C GLY A 157 5.53 14.87 8.06
N VAL A 158 4.95 13.91 8.74
CA VAL A 158 5.26 12.48 8.65
C VAL A 158 3.95 11.70 8.49
N LYS A 159 4.03 10.49 7.95
CA LYS A 159 2.92 9.55 7.94
C LYS A 159 3.33 8.35 8.78
N ARG A 160 2.53 8.02 9.77
CA ARG A 160 2.76 6.89 10.67
C ARG A 160 1.52 6.02 10.77
N ILE A 161 1.70 4.73 10.69
CA ILE A 161 0.67 3.75 11.03
C ILE A 161 1.23 2.87 12.13
N SER A 162 0.42 2.65 13.15
CA SER A 162 0.81 1.77 14.26
C SER A 162 0.15 0.42 14.10
N PHE A 163 0.95 -0.63 14.11
CA PHE A 163 0.50 -2.01 14.19
C PHE A 163 0.19 -2.29 15.66
N SER A 164 -1.08 -2.32 16.01
CA SER A 164 -1.52 -2.53 17.39
C SER A 164 -2.42 -3.76 17.48
N TYR A 165 -2.26 -4.50 18.55
CA TYR A 165 -3.15 -5.63 18.86
C TYR A 165 -4.62 -5.20 18.99
N SER A 166 -4.87 -3.96 19.38
CA SER A 166 -6.21 -3.40 19.55
C SER A 166 -6.86 -2.93 18.26
N ASN A 167 -6.14 -2.88 17.15
CA ASN A 167 -6.74 -2.50 15.87
C ASN A 167 -7.72 -3.59 15.42
N ILE A 168 -8.93 -3.17 15.10
CA ILE A 168 -9.99 -4.05 14.60
C ILE A 168 -9.96 -3.96 13.08
N SER A 169 -9.91 -5.11 12.41
CA SER A 169 -10.05 -5.15 10.96
C SER A 169 -11.42 -4.63 10.56
N ALA A 170 -11.46 -3.70 9.63
CA ALA A 170 -12.70 -3.24 9.04
C ALA A 170 -13.25 -4.32 8.06
N MET A 171 -14.52 -4.19 7.71
CA MET A 171 -15.15 -4.97 6.67
C MET A 171 -15.22 -4.14 5.40
N TYR A 172 -14.91 -4.77 4.29
CA TYR A 172 -14.83 -4.12 2.97
C TYR A 172 -15.78 -4.77 1.99
N PHE A 173 -16.22 -3.97 1.04
CA PHE A 173 -16.87 -4.38 -0.19
C PHE A 173 -15.85 -4.18 -1.31
N ILE A 174 -15.57 -5.23 -2.09
CA ILE A 174 -14.51 -5.20 -3.10
C ILE A 174 -15.12 -5.53 -4.45
N GLN A 175 -14.92 -4.65 -5.42
CA GLN A 175 -15.22 -4.92 -6.82
C GLN A 175 -13.90 -5.01 -7.60
N MET A 176 -13.85 -5.97 -8.49
CA MET A 176 -12.70 -6.23 -9.36
C MET A 176 -13.20 -6.28 -10.80
N ILE A 177 -12.58 -5.52 -11.67
CA ILE A 177 -12.94 -5.47 -13.09
C ILE A 177 -11.74 -5.93 -13.89
N THR A 178 -11.97 -6.79 -14.87
CA THR A 178 -10.95 -7.28 -15.79
C THR A 178 -11.53 -7.42 -17.19
N MET A 179 -10.67 -7.39 -18.19
CA MET A 179 -11.05 -7.54 -19.60
C MET A 179 -10.73 -8.95 -20.09
N ASN A 180 -11.72 -9.58 -20.67
CA ASN A 180 -11.58 -10.85 -21.38
C ASN A 180 -11.54 -10.58 -22.89
N LYS A 181 -10.91 -11.46 -23.63
CA LYS A 181 -10.92 -11.43 -25.09
C LYS A 181 -11.55 -12.70 -25.61
N THR A 182 -12.50 -12.55 -26.53
CA THR A 182 -13.18 -13.68 -27.19
C THR A 182 -12.32 -14.26 -28.31
N GLU A 183 -12.67 -15.46 -28.80
CA GLU A 183 -12.02 -16.10 -29.96
C GLU A 183 -12.10 -15.22 -31.24
N ASP A 184 -13.15 -14.42 -31.37
CA ASP A 184 -13.36 -13.50 -32.50
C ASP A 184 -12.58 -12.19 -32.36
N GLY A 185 -11.89 -11.98 -31.22
CA GLY A 185 -11.09 -10.80 -30.93
C GLY A 185 -11.88 -9.65 -30.30
N GLU A 186 -13.17 -9.85 -29.98
CA GLU A 186 -13.96 -8.87 -29.24
C GLU A 186 -13.55 -8.85 -27.77
N GLU A 187 -13.58 -7.69 -27.15
CA GLU A 187 -13.31 -7.52 -25.73
C GLU A 187 -14.62 -7.52 -24.94
N SER A 188 -14.62 -8.16 -23.79
CA SER A 188 -15.74 -8.26 -22.87
C SER A 188 -15.26 -8.04 -21.44
N ALA A 189 -15.83 -7.08 -20.75
CA ALA A 189 -15.48 -6.80 -19.37
C ALA A 189 -16.21 -7.78 -18.43
N MET A 190 -15.50 -8.21 -17.40
CA MET A 190 -16.03 -9.04 -16.34
C MET A 190 -15.82 -8.37 -14.99
N ARG A 191 -16.88 -8.24 -14.22
CA ARG A 191 -16.84 -7.71 -12.86
C ARG A 191 -17.05 -8.83 -11.85
N LEU A 192 -16.15 -8.93 -10.90
CA LEU A 192 -16.27 -9.78 -9.74
C LEU A 192 -16.60 -8.88 -8.54
N THR A 193 -17.63 -9.21 -7.78
CA THR A 193 -18.02 -8.46 -6.59
C THR A 193 -17.96 -9.37 -5.37
N ALA A 194 -17.09 -9.05 -4.42
CA ALA A 194 -17.03 -9.69 -3.11
C ALA A 194 -17.71 -8.78 -2.09
N TYR A 195 -18.83 -9.24 -1.56
CA TYR A 195 -19.77 -8.41 -0.81
C TYR A 195 -19.27 -8.01 0.56
N LYS A 196 -18.58 -8.91 1.26
CA LYS A 196 -18.11 -8.69 2.62
C LYS A 196 -16.77 -9.37 2.84
N CYS A 197 -15.71 -8.59 2.91
CA CYS A 197 -14.34 -9.07 3.04
C CYS A 197 -13.66 -8.47 4.26
N SER A 198 -12.77 -9.24 4.88
CA SER A 198 -11.88 -8.75 5.93
C SER A 198 -10.44 -9.05 5.57
N PRO A 199 -9.50 -8.12 5.69
CA PRO A 199 -8.10 -8.40 5.42
C PRO A 199 -7.58 -9.42 6.43
N LYS A 200 -6.80 -10.37 5.97
CA LYS A 200 -6.00 -11.23 6.83
C LYS A 200 -4.95 -10.38 7.53
N ARG A 201 -4.67 -10.69 8.79
CA ARG A 201 -3.70 -9.95 9.59
C ARG A 201 -2.26 -10.43 9.34
N GLU A 202 -1.96 -10.66 8.08
CA GLU A 202 -0.63 -11.05 7.63
C GLU A 202 -0.10 -9.91 6.76
N LEU A 203 1.02 -9.34 7.15
CA LEU A 203 1.73 -8.35 6.37
C LEU A 203 3.20 -8.72 6.36
N GLU A 204 3.68 -9.15 5.20
CA GLU A 204 5.09 -9.34 4.93
C GLU A 204 5.58 -8.18 4.08
N ILE A 205 6.57 -7.47 4.59
CA ILE A 205 7.25 -6.39 3.86
C ILE A 205 8.71 -6.79 3.73
N SER A 206 9.14 -7.11 2.52
CA SER A 206 10.54 -7.37 2.21
C SER A 206 11.17 -6.17 1.51
N PHE A 207 12.42 -5.90 1.84
CA PHE A 207 13.23 -4.90 1.15
C PHE A 207 14.47 -5.61 0.61
N SER A 208 14.68 -5.52 -0.69
CA SER A 208 15.83 -6.12 -1.37
C SER A 208 16.54 -5.06 -2.20
N SER A 209 17.84 -5.24 -2.39
CA SER A 209 18.62 -4.46 -3.35
C SER A 209 18.69 -5.15 -4.72
N ASP A 210 17.91 -6.20 -4.93
CA ASP A 210 17.83 -6.91 -6.19
C ASP A 210 17.14 -6.08 -7.27
N ASP A 211 17.31 -6.45 -8.53
CA ASP A 211 16.78 -5.71 -9.68
C ASP A 211 15.25 -5.71 -9.78
N SER A 212 14.56 -6.58 -9.02
CA SER A 212 13.11 -6.65 -8.98
C SER A 212 12.55 -5.90 -7.78
N PRO A 213 11.54 -5.02 -7.95
CA PRO A 213 10.85 -4.38 -6.84
C PRO A 213 10.23 -5.41 -5.88
N ALA A 214 10.23 -5.10 -4.60
CA ALA A 214 9.58 -5.94 -3.59
C ALA A 214 8.07 -6.02 -3.85
N GLU A 215 7.51 -7.20 -3.71
CA GLU A 215 6.08 -7.44 -3.84
C GLU A 215 5.40 -7.41 -2.49
N ILE A 216 4.18 -6.87 -2.46
CA ILE A 216 3.29 -6.92 -1.30
C ILE A 216 2.05 -7.70 -1.70
N THR A 217 1.69 -8.69 -0.89
CA THR A 217 0.44 -9.44 -1.05
C THR A 217 -0.56 -9.02 0.00
N MET A 218 -1.75 -8.67 -0.46
CA MET A 218 -2.94 -8.48 0.37
C MET A 218 -3.85 -9.68 0.25
N SER A 219 -4.20 -10.28 1.37
CA SER A 219 -5.15 -11.39 1.44
C SER A 219 -6.41 -10.98 2.20
N PHE A 220 -7.56 -11.37 1.67
CA PHE A 220 -8.86 -11.13 2.29
C PHE A 220 -9.63 -12.43 2.44
N ASP A 221 -10.26 -12.62 3.59
CA ASP A 221 -11.29 -13.63 3.77
C ASP A 221 -12.64 -13.03 3.38
N CYS A 222 -13.41 -13.78 2.59
CA CYS A 222 -14.72 -13.38 2.13
C CYS A 222 -15.81 -14.09 2.95
N PHE A 223 -16.78 -13.32 3.41
CA PHE A 223 -17.89 -13.77 4.26
C PHE A 223 -19.22 -13.59 3.54
N GLN A 224 -20.21 -14.33 3.98
CA GLN A 224 -21.58 -14.10 3.54
C GLN A 224 -22.06 -12.71 3.99
N ASP A 225 -22.76 -12.04 3.10
CA ASP A 225 -23.54 -10.86 3.40
C ASP A 225 -24.89 -11.20 4.07
N ASN A 226 -25.79 -10.22 4.19
CA ASN A 226 -27.10 -10.44 4.78
C ASN A 226 -28.01 -11.31 3.91
N ASP A 227 -27.79 -11.35 2.60
CA ASP A 227 -28.54 -12.13 1.62
C ASP A 227 -27.90 -13.51 1.36
N LYS A 228 -26.86 -13.84 2.12
CA LYS A 228 -26.07 -15.08 2.03
C LYS A 228 -25.22 -15.19 0.77
N ASN A 229 -24.99 -14.10 0.08
CA ASN A 229 -24.08 -14.05 -1.04
C ASN A 229 -22.64 -13.85 -0.53
N ILE A 230 -21.68 -14.53 -1.13
CA ILE A 230 -20.25 -14.32 -0.86
C ILE A 230 -19.69 -13.45 -1.97
N MET A 231 -20.03 -13.76 -3.21
CA MET A 231 -19.54 -13.11 -4.40
C MET A 231 -20.46 -13.32 -5.59
N ASP A 232 -20.39 -12.36 -6.52
CA ASP A 232 -20.98 -12.45 -7.85
C ASP A 232 -19.92 -12.29 -8.93
N ILE A 233 -20.17 -12.93 -10.07
CA ILE A 233 -19.45 -12.70 -11.33
C ILE A 233 -20.48 -12.18 -12.31
N LEU A 234 -20.21 -11.03 -12.90
CA LEU A 234 -21.06 -10.37 -13.87
C LEU A 234 -20.25 -10.08 -15.14
N GLU A 235 -20.76 -10.50 -16.28
CA GLU A 235 -20.30 -10.02 -17.58
C GLU A 235 -20.95 -8.67 -17.85
N LEU A 236 -20.16 -7.67 -18.21
CA LEU A 236 -20.64 -6.32 -18.44
C LEU A 236 -20.89 -6.12 -19.93
N ASP A 237 -21.98 -5.43 -20.27
CA ASP A 237 -22.20 -4.92 -21.61
C ASP A 237 -21.28 -3.71 -21.87
N ASP A 238 -21.04 -3.37 -23.13
CA ASP A 238 -20.14 -2.28 -23.52
C ASP A 238 -20.50 -0.94 -22.86
N ASP A 239 -21.78 -0.67 -22.63
CA ASP A 239 -22.26 0.55 -21.97
C ASP A 239 -21.95 0.58 -20.43
N ASP A 240 -21.66 -0.57 -19.83
CA ASP A 240 -21.38 -0.71 -18.40
C ASP A 240 -19.87 -0.79 -18.09
N ILE A 241 -19.05 -0.80 -19.12
CA ILE A 241 -17.58 -0.76 -18.96
C ILE A 241 -17.23 0.65 -18.46
N PRO A 242 -16.52 0.76 -17.31
CA PRO A 242 -16.04 2.07 -16.88
C PRO A 242 -15.13 2.63 -17.97
N GLU A 243 -15.47 3.80 -18.49
CA GLU A 243 -14.55 4.53 -19.36
C GLU A 243 -13.22 4.67 -18.60
N GLU A 244 -12.10 4.30 -19.22
CA GLU A 244 -10.79 4.67 -18.70
C GLU A 244 -10.79 6.20 -18.63
N ASP A 245 -10.90 6.75 -17.43
CA ASP A 245 -10.65 8.17 -17.21
C ASP A 245 -9.23 8.44 -17.71
N ASP A 246 -9.10 9.23 -18.76
CA ASP A 246 -7.81 9.63 -19.28
C ASP A 246 -6.96 10.18 -18.14
N ILE A 247 -5.87 9.48 -17.82
CA ILE A 247 -4.99 9.85 -16.73
C ILE A 247 -3.98 10.86 -17.27
N TRP A 248 -4.08 12.09 -16.80
CA TRP A 248 -3.18 13.16 -17.17
C TRP A 248 -2.10 13.39 -16.12
N ILE A 249 -0.91 13.70 -16.57
CA ILE A 249 0.17 14.10 -15.67
C ILE A 249 0.19 15.63 -15.61
N ASN A 250 -0.03 16.19 -14.44
CA ASN A 250 0.23 17.59 -14.20
C ASN A 250 1.74 17.82 -14.10
N PHE A 251 2.34 18.40 -15.13
CA PHE A 251 3.80 18.60 -15.19
C PHE A 251 4.32 19.67 -14.20
N GLU A 252 3.47 20.55 -13.69
CA GLU A 252 3.86 21.54 -12.68
C GLU A 252 3.91 20.94 -11.28
N THR A 253 2.97 20.07 -10.96
CA THR A 253 2.83 19.46 -9.62
C THR A 253 3.39 18.05 -9.55
N GLY A 254 3.56 17.36 -10.69
CA GLY A 254 3.94 15.95 -10.77
C GLY A 254 2.83 15.00 -10.26
N THR A 255 1.61 15.49 -10.10
CA THR A 255 0.47 14.70 -9.64
C THR A 255 -0.32 14.15 -10.82
N LEU A 256 -0.86 12.94 -10.64
CA LEU A 256 -1.84 12.34 -11.55
C LEU A 256 -3.21 12.89 -11.18
N GLU A 257 -3.89 13.52 -12.14
CA GLU A 257 -5.22 14.10 -11.95
C GLU A 257 -6.15 13.53 -13.01
N THR A 258 -7.39 13.24 -12.64
CA THR A 258 -8.45 12.78 -13.53
C THR A 258 -9.46 13.89 -13.74
N TYR A 259 -9.50 14.42 -14.95
CA TYR A 259 -10.48 15.43 -15.38
C TYR A 259 -10.99 15.10 -16.79
N SER A 260 -12.02 15.78 -17.23
CA SER A 260 -12.49 15.61 -18.62
C SER A 260 -11.42 16.04 -19.63
N PRO A 261 -11.32 15.37 -20.79
CA PRO A 261 -10.36 15.72 -21.85
C PRO A 261 -10.38 17.20 -22.23
N ALA A 262 -11.57 17.82 -22.25
CA ALA A 262 -11.72 19.24 -22.55
C ALA A 262 -11.01 20.16 -21.55
N TYR A 263 -10.98 19.79 -20.26
CA TYR A 263 -10.28 20.57 -19.24
C TYR A 263 -8.77 20.60 -19.49
N TYR A 264 -8.18 19.47 -19.83
CA TYR A 264 -6.74 19.34 -20.05
C TYR A 264 -6.28 20.07 -21.31
N ILE A 265 -7.02 19.95 -22.42
CA ILE A 265 -6.71 20.67 -23.64
C ILE A 265 -6.73 22.18 -23.38
N GLN A 266 -7.69 22.66 -22.61
CA GLN A 266 -7.82 24.10 -22.29
C GLN A 266 -6.67 24.61 -21.39
N ASN A 267 -6.12 23.76 -20.53
CA ASN A 267 -5.06 24.12 -19.57
C ASN A 267 -3.65 23.68 -19.99
N GLY A 268 -3.48 23.13 -21.18
CA GLY A 268 -2.17 22.79 -21.74
C GLY A 268 -1.53 21.51 -21.24
N TYR A 269 -2.32 20.58 -20.71
CA TYR A 269 -1.86 19.24 -20.36
C TYR A 269 -1.88 18.32 -21.60
N LEU A 270 -1.03 17.28 -21.61
CA LEU A 270 -0.99 16.28 -22.66
C LEU A 270 -1.60 14.97 -22.19
N LEU A 271 -2.39 14.33 -23.02
CA LEU A 271 -2.88 12.96 -22.81
C LEU A 271 -1.71 11.98 -22.81
N LYS A 272 -1.75 11.02 -21.90
CA LYS A 272 -0.77 9.92 -21.85
C LYS A 272 -0.69 9.15 -23.18
N ASN A 273 -1.81 9.07 -23.92
CA ASN A 273 -1.92 8.38 -25.20
C ASN A 273 -1.44 9.21 -26.38
N ASP A 274 -1.22 10.53 -26.23
CA ASP A 274 -0.70 11.41 -27.26
C ASP A 274 0.85 11.43 -27.33
N ILE A 275 1.47 10.66 -26.45
CA ILE A 275 2.90 10.35 -26.60
C ILE A 275 2.99 9.15 -27.55
N GLU A 276 2.64 9.41 -28.83
CA GLU A 276 2.92 8.43 -29.88
C GLU A 276 4.42 8.15 -29.91
N GLU A 277 4.73 6.86 -30.01
CA GLU A 277 6.00 6.34 -30.47
C GLU A 277 6.39 6.94 -31.84
N ASP A 278 6.83 8.17 -31.85
CA ASP A 278 7.54 8.71 -33.00
C ASP A 278 9.03 8.83 -32.63
N ASP A 279 9.79 8.02 -33.36
CA ASP A 279 11.22 8.06 -33.55
C ASP A 279 12.11 7.28 -32.56
N TYR A 280 12.25 6.00 -32.90
CA TYR A 280 13.61 5.46 -33.01
C TYR A 280 13.74 4.51 -34.25
#